data_506c9f8181e1c7bb046253407543d887
#
_entry.id   506c9f8181e1c7bb046253407543d887
#
_cell.length_a   1.000
_cell.length_b   1.000
_cell.length_c   1.000
_cell.angle_alpha   90.00
_cell.angle_beta   90.00
_cell.angle_gamma   90.00
#
_symmetry.space_group_name_H-M   'P 1'
#
loop_
_entity.id
_entity.type
_entity.pdbx_description
1 polymer ?
#
loop_
_entity_poly.entity_id
_entity_poly.type
_entity_poly.pdbx_seq_one_letter_code
_entity_poly.pdbx_strand_id
1 'polypeptide(L)'
;MILDERLRLMGFWMLDKTKGGKIREYYDQIRYAWKEGSSVEETEKRIQDLIAHAVKTTDFYKDYPEDISLKDLPVVNKDTFRQQYDRFISSTYKDAPDNRVMCTSGSTGTPLRMIQNRDKIRHNTAGGIFLGAAAGYYIGMKEAFIRVWVNN
;
A
#
# COMPACT_ATOMS: atom_id res chain seq x y z
N MET A 1 23.85 17.42 5.10
CA MET A 1 23.78 15.97 5.40
C MET A 1 25.11 15.55 6.02
N ILE A 2 25.07 15.02 7.22
CA ILE A 2 26.23 14.57 7.98
C ILE A 2 26.76 13.26 7.37
N LEU A 3 28.07 12.96 7.51
CA LEU A 3 28.68 11.75 6.93
C LEU A 3 27.94 10.46 7.34
N ASP A 4 27.56 10.37 8.59
CA ASP A 4 26.81 9.25 9.18
C ASP A 4 25.40 9.05 8.55
N GLU A 5 24.72 10.14 8.19
CA GLU A 5 23.43 10.10 7.48
C GLU A 5 23.61 9.59 6.05
N ARG A 6 24.69 9.98 5.38
CA ARG A 6 25.00 9.48 4.03
C ARG A 6 25.26 7.97 4.03
N LEU A 7 26.01 7.49 5.01
CA LEU A 7 26.30 6.07 5.15
C LEU A 7 24.99 5.26 5.38
N ARG A 8 24.09 5.76 6.23
CA ARG A 8 22.78 5.12 6.45
C ARG A 8 21.91 5.13 5.19
N LEU A 9 21.89 6.24 4.45
CA LEU A 9 21.18 6.34 3.17
C LEU A 9 21.71 5.33 2.16
N MET A 10 23.03 5.27 2.00
CA MET A 10 23.68 4.30 1.09
C MET A 10 23.39 2.86 1.52
N GLY A 11 23.53 2.57 2.79
CA GLY A 11 23.23 1.24 3.36
C GLY A 11 21.79 0.79 3.13
N PHE A 12 20.83 1.70 3.29
CA PHE A 12 19.42 1.40 3.01
C PHE A 12 19.20 1.01 1.55
N TRP A 13 19.69 1.81 0.59
CA TRP A 13 19.49 1.52 -0.83
C TRP A 13 20.29 0.30 -1.30
N MET A 14 21.47 0.06 -0.73
CA MET A 14 22.22 -1.18 -0.97
C MET A 14 21.44 -2.40 -0.49
N LEU A 15 20.87 -2.33 0.71
CA LEU A 15 20.04 -3.41 1.27
C LEU A 15 18.77 -3.65 0.43
N ASP A 16 18.11 -2.58 -0.04
CA ASP A 16 16.97 -2.73 -0.95
C ASP A 16 17.38 -3.42 -2.24
N LYS A 17 18.50 -2.99 -2.83
CA LYS A 17 19.05 -3.61 -4.05
C LYS A 17 19.31 -5.12 -3.89
N THR A 18 19.89 -5.54 -2.76
CA THR A 18 20.14 -6.96 -2.47
C THR A 18 18.85 -7.76 -2.29
N LYS A 19 17.74 -7.09 -1.95
CA LYS A 19 16.39 -7.68 -1.79
C LYS A 19 15.50 -7.51 -3.03
N GLY A 20 16.09 -7.19 -4.19
CA GLY A 20 15.42 -7.05 -5.49
C GLY A 20 15.03 -5.64 -5.89
N GLY A 21 15.42 -4.59 -5.14
CA GLY A 21 15.31 -3.17 -5.52
C GLY A 21 13.89 -2.62 -5.66
N LYS A 22 12.88 -3.31 -5.13
CA LYS A 22 11.46 -2.97 -5.34
C LYS A 22 11.05 -1.65 -4.68
N ILE A 23 11.63 -1.29 -3.53
CA ILE A 23 11.32 -0.01 -2.89
C ILE A 23 11.82 1.14 -3.75
N ARG A 24 13.01 1.01 -4.33
CA ARG A 24 13.58 2.01 -5.24
C ARG A 24 12.75 2.14 -6.52
N GLU A 25 12.34 1.03 -7.11
CA GLU A 25 11.48 1.01 -8.29
C GLU A 25 10.17 1.77 -8.04
N TYR A 26 9.45 1.47 -6.95
CA TYR A 26 8.21 2.16 -6.59
C TYR A 26 8.43 3.64 -6.25
N TYR A 27 9.53 3.97 -5.58
CA TYR A 27 9.88 5.36 -5.31
C TYR A 27 10.06 6.16 -6.60
N ASP A 28 10.79 5.61 -7.58
CA ASP A 28 11.03 6.28 -8.86
C ASP A 28 9.74 6.39 -9.69
N GLN A 29 8.85 5.39 -9.65
CA GLN A 29 7.51 5.45 -10.27
C GLN A 29 6.64 6.56 -9.64
N ILE A 30 6.58 6.65 -8.31
CA ILE A 30 5.82 7.68 -7.60
C ILE A 30 6.38 9.06 -7.93
N ARG A 31 7.70 9.22 -7.93
CA ARG A 31 8.37 10.48 -8.26
C ARG A 31 8.09 10.91 -9.70
N TYR A 32 8.11 9.97 -10.63
CA TYR A 32 7.79 10.22 -12.03
C TYR A 32 6.33 10.67 -12.19
N ALA A 33 5.39 9.91 -11.63
CA ALA A 33 3.96 10.24 -11.69
C ALA A 33 3.63 11.59 -11.03
N TRP A 34 4.34 11.96 -9.98
CA TRP A 34 4.18 13.26 -9.33
C TRP A 34 4.66 14.42 -10.21
N LYS A 35 5.77 14.22 -10.93
CA LYS A 35 6.40 15.26 -11.74
C LYS A 35 5.73 15.45 -13.09
N GLU A 36 5.45 14.36 -13.78
CA GLU A 36 4.94 14.37 -15.16
C GLU A 36 3.41 14.24 -15.23
N GLY A 37 2.77 13.85 -14.12
CA GLY A 37 1.38 13.44 -14.09
C GLY A 37 1.18 11.99 -14.56
N SER A 38 0.02 11.42 -14.24
CA SER A 38 -0.44 10.16 -14.84
C SER A 38 -1.46 10.49 -15.92
N SER A 39 -1.39 9.86 -17.09
CA SER A 39 -2.42 10.03 -18.07
C SER A 39 -3.77 9.48 -17.57
N VAL A 40 -4.88 10.02 -18.08
CA VAL A 40 -6.21 9.52 -17.73
C VAL A 40 -6.33 8.06 -18.12
N GLU A 41 -5.87 7.72 -19.34
CA GLU A 41 -5.92 6.35 -19.86
C GLU A 41 -5.12 5.37 -19.01
N GLU A 42 -3.93 5.75 -18.53
CA GLU A 42 -3.13 4.92 -17.66
C GLU A 42 -3.81 4.69 -16.31
N THR A 43 -4.45 5.72 -15.76
CA THR A 43 -5.20 5.63 -14.51
C THR A 43 -6.43 4.74 -14.66
N GLU A 44 -7.20 4.93 -15.74
CA GLU A 44 -8.37 4.10 -16.04
C GLU A 44 -7.98 2.63 -16.23
N LYS A 45 -6.90 2.36 -16.96
CA LYS A 45 -6.37 1.00 -17.11
C LYS A 45 -6.03 0.36 -15.77
N ARG A 46 -5.32 1.06 -14.89
CA ARG A 46 -4.96 0.55 -13.55
C ARG A 46 -6.20 0.26 -12.69
N ILE A 47 -7.22 1.10 -12.77
CA ILE A 47 -8.50 0.88 -12.10
C ILE A 47 -9.17 -0.38 -12.64
N GLN A 48 -9.23 -0.53 -13.98
CA GLN A 48 -9.84 -1.70 -14.60
C GLN A 48 -9.09 -3.00 -14.28
N ASP A 49 -7.76 -2.97 -14.28
CA ASP A 49 -6.92 -4.12 -13.88
C ASP A 49 -7.20 -4.52 -12.41
N LEU A 50 -7.39 -3.54 -11.52
CA LEU A 50 -7.73 -3.79 -10.11
C LEU A 50 -9.14 -4.38 -9.96
N ILE A 51 -10.12 -3.89 -10.72
CA ILE A 51 -11.50 -4.41 -10.71
C ILE A 51 -11.50 -5.86 -11.22
N ALA A 52 -10.87 -6.13 -12.35
CA ALA A 52 -10.76 -7.47 -12.89
C ALA A 52 -10.08 -8.44 -11.91
N HIS A 53 -9.03 -8.00 -11.23
CA HIS A 53 -8.40 -8.77 -10.17
C HIS A 53 -9.37 -9.05 -9.01
N ALA A 54 -10.11 -8.05 -8.54
CA ALA A 54 -11.06 -8.21 -7.44
C ALA A 54 -12.18 -9.18 -7.80
N VAL A 55 -12.74 -9.07 -9.00
CA VAL A 55 -13.78 -9.99 -9.52
C VAL A 55 -13.26 -11.43 -9.59
N LYS A 56 -12.05 -11.63 -10.11
CA LYS A 56 -11.44 -12.96 -10.23
C LYS A 56 -11.08 -13.63 -8.91
N THR A 57 -10.75 -12.85 -7.90
CA THR A 57 -10.04 -13.39 -6.74
C THR A 57 -10.75 -13.21 -5.40
N THR A 58 -11.88 -12.49 -5.37
CA THR A 58 -12.64 -12.28 -4.12
C THR A 58 -14.07 -12.78 -4.24
N ASP A 59 -14.57 -13.39 -3.18
CA ASP A 59 -15.96 -13.88 -3.13
C ASP A 59 -17.00 -12.76 -3.10
N PHE A 60 -16.60 -11.54 -2.71
CA PHE A 60 -17.52 -10.41 -2.67
C PHE A 60 -17.86 -9.89 -4.06
N TYR A 61 -16.90 -9.89 -4.98
CA TYR A 61 -17.07 -9.33 -6.33
C TYR A 61 -17.23 -10.38 -7.44
N LYS A 62 -17.17 -11.68 -7.16
CA LYS A 62 -17.13 -12.76 -8.16
C LYS A 62 -18.33 -12.82 -9.11
N ASP A 63 -19.47 -12.29 -8.69
CA ASP A 63 -20.70 -12.32 -9.49
C ASP A 63 -20.82 -11.13 -10.46
N TYR A 64 -19.84 -10.22 -10.46
CA TYR A 64 -19.74 -9.10 -11.39
C TYR A 64 -18.90 -9.47 -12.63
N PRO A 65 -19.17 -8.86 -13.81
CA PRO A 65 -18.30 -9.02 -14.98
C PRO A 65 -16.95 -8.34 -14.78
N GLU A 66 -15.87 -8.90 -15.38
CA GLU A 66 -14.50 -8.37 -15.20
C GLU A 66 -14.31 -6.96 -15.78
N ASP A 67 -15.13 -6.57 -16.75
CA ASP A 67 -15.14 -5.27 -17.41
C ASP A 67 -16.14 -4.28 -16.82
N ILE A 68 -16.73 -4.60 -15.65
CA ILE A 68 -17.67 -3.71 -14.97
C ILE A 68 -17.03 -2.33 -14.70
N SER A 69 -17.80 -1.28 -14.93
CA SER A 69 -17.34 0.07 -14.60
C SER A 69 -17.25 0.29 -13.08
N LEU A 70 -16.27 1.06 -12.64
CA LEU A 70 -16.16 1.47 -11.23
C LEU A 70 -17.45 2.09 -10.70
N LYS A 71 -18.23 2.78 -11.53
CA LYS A 71 -19.48 3.45 -11.16
C LYS A 71 -20.61 2.48 -10.86
N ASP A 72 -20.55 1.28 -11.43
CA ASP A 72 -21.59 0.24 -11.29
C ASP A 72 -21.28 -0.74 -10.16
N LEU A 73 -20.11 -0.62 -9.54
CA LEU A 73 -19.75 -1.38 -8.36
C LEU A 73 -20.48 -0.84 -7.11
N PRO A 74 -20.85 -1.74 -6.15
CA PRO A 74 -21.50 -1.32 -4.92
C PRO A 74 -20.57 -0.48 -4.05
N VAL A 75 -21.15 0.53 -3.40
CA VAL A 75 -20.44 1.32 -2.38
C VAL A 75 -20.26 0.46 -1.13
N VAL A 76 -19.03 0.21 -0.74
CA VAL A 76 -18.68 -0.56 0.45
C VAL A 76 -18.31 0.39 1.59
N ASN A 77 -19.03 0.30 2.70
CA ASN A 77 -18.69 1.01 3.93
C ASN A 77 -17.89 0.11 4.90
N LYS A 78 -17.44 0.68 6.03
CA LYS A 78 -16.65 -0.07 7.02
C LYS A 78 -17.41 -1.23 7.66
N ASP A 79 -18.71 -1.10 7.83
CA ASP A 79 -19.51 -2.14 8.49
C ASP A 79 -19.75 -3.31 7.53
N THR A 80 -20.05 -3.05 6.26
CA THR A 80 -20.11 -4.07 5.22
C THR A 80 -18.79 -4.84 5.13
N PHE A 81 -17.65 -4.10 5.12
CA PHE A 81 -16.34 -4.73 5.06
C PHE A 81 -16.05 -5.61 6.29
N ARG A 82 -16.42 -5.17 7.50
CA ARG A 82 -16.24 -5.96 8.74
C ARG A 82 -17.08 -7.21 8.76
N GLN A 83 -18.37 -7.08 8.42
CA GLN A 83 -19.32 -8.19 8.46
C GLN A 83 -19.01 -9.28 7.43
N GLN A 84 -18.41 -8.91 6.31
CA GLN A 84 -18.10 -9.79 5.20
C GLN A 84 -16.59 -9.90 4.93
N TYR A 85 -15.77 -9.67 5.96
CA TYR A 85 -14.33 -9.56 5.86
C TYR A 85 -13.68 -10.66 4.99
N ASP A 86 -14.02 -11.93 5.26
CA ASP A 86 -13.44 -13.07 4.55
C ASP A 86 -13.74 -13.08 3.06
N ARG A 87 -14.88 -12.50 2.65
CA ARG A 87 -15.29 -12.41 1.25
C ARG A 87 -14.48 -11.38 0.45
N PHE A 88 -13.84 -10.42 1.14
CA PHE A 88 -12.97 -9.43 0.50
C PHE A 88 -11.51 -9.88 0.37
N ILE A 89 -11.16 -11.02 0.96
CA ILE A 89 -9.78 -11.51 0.89
C ILE A 89 -9.54 -12.15 -0.48
N SER A 90 -8.54 -11.63 -1.19
CA SER A 90 -8.12 -12.21 -2.47
C SER A 90 -7.56 -13.62 -2.28
N SER A 91 -8.10 -14.59 -2.99
CA SER A 91 -7.63 -15.97 -2.98
C SER A 91 -6.18 -16.11 -3.45
N THR A 92 -5.71 -15.20 -4.30
CA THR A 92 -4.32 -15.16 -4.78
C THR A 92 -3.31 -14.90 -3.66
N TYR A 93 -3.70 -14.09 -2.66
CA TYR A 93 -2.77 -13.63 -1.62
C TYR A 93 -3.11 -14.13 -0.22
N LYS A 94 -4.23 -14.82 -0.05
CA LYS A 94 -4.77 -15.25 1.25
C LYS A 94 -3.72 -15.94 2.12
N ASP A 95 -2.98 -16.88 1.54
CA ASP A 95 -2.04 -17.76 2.26
C ASP A 95 -0.56 -17.37 2.02
N ALA A 96 -0.30 -16.17 1.52
CA ALA A 96 1.07 -15.73 1.29
C ALA A 96 1.83 -15.59 2.64
N PRO A 97 3.01 -16.22 2.78
CA PRO A 97 3.74 -16.31 4.06
C PRO A 97 4.23 -14.95 4.57
N ASP A 98 4.37 -13.98 3.68
CA ASP A 98 4.84 -12.63 4.00
C ASP A 98 3.71 -11.63 4.30
N ASN A 99 2.47 -12.10 4.38
CA ASN A 99 1.32 -11.27 4.71
C ASN A 99 1.43 -10.67 6.12
N ARG A 100 1.04 -9.42 6.25
CA ARG A 100 0.91 -8.74 7.53
C ARG A 100 -0.52 -8.27 7.74
N VAL A 101 -1.04 -8.50 8.94
CA VAL A 101 -2.32 -7.95 9.36
C VAL A 101 -2.07 -6.55 9.92
N MET A 102 -2.73 -5.56 9.32
CA MET A 102 -2.75 -4.19 9.81
C MET A 102 -4.11 -3.91 10.43
N CYS A 103 -4.11 -3.20 11.56
CA CYS A 103 -5.33 -2.75 12.23
C CYS A 103 -5.35 -1.23 12.27
N THR A 104 -6.53 -0.64 12.02
CA THR A 104 -6.72 0.80 12.26
C THR A 104 -6.96 1.03 13.75
N SER A 105 -6.57 2.19 14.27
CA SER A 105 -6.75 2.54 15.69
C SER A 105 -8.20 2.67 16.16
N GLY A 106 -9.17 2.60 15.24
CA GLY A 106 -10.61 2.57 15.54
C GLY A 106 -11.09 3.63 16.53
N SER A 107 -11.07 4.91 16.14
CA SER A 107 -11.64 6.00 16.96
C SER A 107 -13.13 5.77 17.35
N THR A 108 -13.79 4.83 16.71
CA THR A 108 -15.19 4.44 16.93
C THR A 108 -15.36 3.05 17.56
N GLY A 109 -14.33 2.52 18.22
CA GLY A 109 -14.38 1.30 19.04
C GLY A 109 -13.81 0.05 18.38
N THR A 110 -14.25 -0.37 17.21
CA THR A 110 -13.78 -1.64 16.61
C THR A 110 -12.73 -1.39 15.51
N PRO A 111 -11.49 -1.89 15.65
CA PRO A 111 -10.46 -1.75 14.63
C PRO A 111 -10.85 -2.44 13.33
N LEU A 112 -10.53 -1.81 12.20
CA LEU A 112 -10.63 -2.46 10.90
C LEU A 112 -9.33 -3.23 10.64
N ARG A 113 -9.45 -4.52 10.34
CA ARG A 113 -8.31 -5.38 9.99
C ARG A 113 -8.16 -5.42 8.48
N MET A 114 -6.92 -5.39 8.00
CA MET A 114 -6.58 -5.53 6.58
C MET A 114 -5.33 -6.39 6.42
N ILE A 115 -5.34 -7.27 5.44
CA ILE A 115 -4.15 -8.04 5.06
C ILE A 115 -3.38 -7.23 4.01
N GLN A 116 -2.10 -7.08 4.23
CA GLN A 116 -1.18 -6.47 3.28
C GLN A 116 -0.12 -7.48 2.87
N ASN A 117 0.01 -7.71 1.58
CA ASN A 117 1.11 -8.50 1.05
C ASN A 117 2.42 -7.70 1.07
N ARG A 118 3.53 -8.40 0.84
CA ARG A 118 4.87 -7.81 0.86
C ARG A 118 5.04 -6.66 -0.13
N ASP A 119 4.40 -6.77 -1.28
CA ASP A 119 4.49 -5.78 -2.35
C ASP A 119 3.79 -4.47 -1.96
N LYS A 120 2.60 -4.57 -1.38
CA LYS A 120 1.89 -3.41 -0.81
C LYS A 120 2.70 -2.72 0.28
N ILE A 121 3.38 -3.48 1.14
CA ILE A 121 4.24 -2.92 2.20
C ILE A 121 5.40 -2.15 1.58
N ARG A 122 6.06 -2.69 0.55
CA ARG A 122 7.16 -2.02 -0.17
C ARG A 122 6.69 -0.74 -0.85
N HIS A 123 5.54 -0.78 -1.50
CA HIS A 123 4.96 0.39 -2.13
C HIS A 123 4.60 1.49 -1.11
N ASN A 124 4.01 1.12 0.03
CA ASN A 124 3.76 2.07 1.13
C ASN A 124 5.05 2.67 1.68
N THR A 125 6.10 1.85 1.81
CA THR A 125 7.43 2.34 2.24
C THR A 125 7.98 3.36 1.25
N ALA A 126 7.91 3.09 -0.05
CA ALA A 126 8.34 4.01 -1.09
C ALA A 126 7.56 5.34 -1.07
N GLY A 127 6.23 5.27 -0.90
CA GLY A 127 5.37 6.44 -0.74
C GLY A 127 5.74 7.27 0.49
N GLY A 128 5.98 6.61 1.63
CA GLY A 128 6.42 7.28 2.86
C GLY A 128 7.77 8.00 2.69
N ILE A 129 8.73 7.36 2.00
CA ILE A 129 10.02 7.97 1.67
C ILE A 129 9.83 9.20 0.77
N PHE A 130 8.98 9.09 -0.25
CA PHE A 130 8.70 10.18 -1.18
C PHE A 130 8.07 11.39 -0.47
N LEU A 131 7.01 11.15 0.33
CA LEU A 131 6.33 12.21 1.08
C LEU A 131 7.24 12.82 2.15
N GLY A 132 8.07 11.99 2.81
CA GLY A 132 9.08 12.48 3.74
C GLY A 132 10.08 13.41 3.05
N ALA A 133 10.56 13.05 1.86
CA ALA A 133 11.48 13.88 1.09
C ALA A 133 10.85 15.23 0.69
N ALA A 134 9.57 15.25 0.33
CA ALA A 134 8.82 16.47 0.06
C ALA A 134 8.70 17.38 1.29
N ALA A 135 8.66 16.79 2.50
CA ALA A 135 8.66 17.51 3.78
C ALA A 135 10.08 17.85 4.31
N GLY A 136 11.14 17.60 3.51
CA GLY A 136 12.53 17.87 3.90
C GLY A 136 13.22 16.76 4.70
N TYR A 137 12.53 15.63 4.94
CA TYR A 137 13.11 14.45 5.55
C TYR A 137 13.67 13.50 4.49
N TYR A 138 14.83 12.92 4.75
CA TYR A 138 15.41 11.87 3.90
C TYR A 138 15.94 10.71 4.75
N ILE A 139 15.99 9.54 4.16
CA ILE A 139 16.50 8.33 4.82
C ILE A 139 17.93 8.60 5.34
N GLY A 140 18.16 8.22 6.58
CA GLY A 140 19.44 8.42 7.25
C GLY A 140 19.42 9.56 8.28
N MET A 141 18.46 10.49 8.19
CA MET A 141 18.23 11.46 9.27
C MET A 141 17.80 10.76 10.56
N LYS A 142 18.13 11.38 11.69
CA LYS A 142 17.58 10.95 12.98
C LYS A 142 16.14 11.43 13.08
N GLU A 143 15.26 10.52 13.47
CA GLU A 143 13.84 10.80 13.63
C GLU A 143 13.40 10.42 15.04
N ALA A 144 12.62 11.27 15.69
CA ALA A 144 11.98 10.97 16.96
C ALA A 144 10.49 10.67 16.71
N PHE A 145 10.08 9.43 16.96
CA PHE A 145 8.69 9.02 16.88
C PHE A 145 8.01 9.18 18.23
N ILE A 146 7.04 10.08 18.31
CA ILE A 146 6.16 10.22 19.47
C ILE A 146 4.85 9.51 19.15
N ARG A 147 4.57 8.40 19.82
CA ARG A 147 3.34 7.62 19.65
C ARG A 147 2.64 7.43 20.98
N VAL A 148 1.33 7.54 20.96
CA VAL A 148 0.50 7.09 22.08
C VAL A 148 0.31 5.56 21.92
N TRP A 149 0.82 4.80 22.88
CA TRP A 149 0.58 3.37 22.96
C TRP A 149 -0.73 3.14 23.71
N VAL A 150 -1.70 2.54 23.04
CA VAL A 150 -2.89 2.01 23.71
C VAL A 150 -2.58 0.52 23.95
N ASN A 151 -2.41 0.15 25.24
CA ASN A 151 -2.35 -1.27 25.61
C ASN A 151 -3.73 -1.87 25.37
N ASN A 152 -3.86 -2.77 24.41
CA ASN A 152 -5.02 -3.65 24.24
C ASN A 152 -4.75 -4.97 24.98
#